data_a6b8986e436f25254abbaa8559343b71
#
_entry.id   a6b8986e436f25254abbaa8559343b71
#
_cell.length_a   1.000
_cell.length_b   1.000
_cell.length_c   1.000
_cell.angle_alpha   90.00
_cell.angle_beta   90.00
_cell.angle_gamma   90.00
#
_symmetry.space_group_name_H-M   'P 1'
#
loop_
_entity.id
_entity.type
_entity.pdbx_description
1 polymer ?
#
loop_
_entity_poly.entity_id
_entity_poly.type
_entity_poly.pdbx_seq_one_letter_code
_entity_poly.pdbx_strand_id
1 'polypeptide(L)'
;MLAADPDDALGLLADMAGATDRLLREQAHRLAGRIVVDLARAGRTTRRPTGRLVRRPPRDPHGDLDLDASLDELVRARRGRMPVEPASLVVTSWERPESAVCLLVDRSGSMFGGRLAIAALAAAAVMLRAPQRCSVVAFAQDAVVLVGQSSTCEPDRVVGDLLALRGSGVTDIGLALRAARTQLARTDAPRRLTVLLSDCRVTAGGDPVVDALALDELAIIAPAGDSAGAQELAAATGARLSTVQGVGDVVDALAVALGV
;
A
#
# COMPACT_ATOMS: atom_id res chain seq x y z
N MET A 1 -4.18 -4.42 -30.63
CA MET A 1 -4.84 -5.66 -30.23
C MET A 1 -4.61 -5.86 -28.72
N LEU A 2 -5.18 -4.98 -27.89
CA LEU A 2 -5.19 -5.04 -26.43
C LEU A 2 -6.41 -4.24 -25.93
N ALA A 3 -7.60 -4.66 -26.39
CA ALA A 3 -8.88 -4.22 -25.86
C ALA A 3 -9.54 -5.39 -25.08
N ALA A 4 -8.70 -6.27 -24.52
CA ALA A 4 -9.17 -7.25 -23.55
C ALA A 4 -9.17 -6.55 -22.18
N ASP A 5 -10.21 -6.80 -21.43
CA ASP A 5 -10.33 -6.35 -20.04
C ASP A 5 -9.04 -6.70 -19.29
N PRO A 6 -8.38 -5.76 -18.61
CA PRO A 6 -7.16 -6.03 -17.88
C PRO A 6 -7.33 -7.13 -16.81
N ASP A 7 -8.55 -7.34 -16.31
CA ASP A 7 -8.89 -8.42 -15.38
C ASP A 7 -8.80 -9.80 -16.07
N ASP A 8 -9.29 -9.94 -17.30
CA ASP A 8 -9.20 -11.18 -18.07
C ASP A 8 -7.76 -11.52 -18.43
N ALA A 9 -6.96 -10.51 -18.81
CA ALA A 9 -5.56 -10.71 -19.16
C ALA A 9 -4.72 -11.15 -17.96
N LEU A 10 -4.95 -10.54 -16.80
CA LEU A 10 -4.25 -10.90 -15.56
C LEU A 10 -4.72 -12.25 -15.01
N GLY A 11 -6.01 -12.58 -15.13
CA GLY A 11 -6.55 -13.90 -14.80
C GLY A 11 -5.87 -14.99 -15.63
N LEU A 12 -5.78 -14.80 -16.94
CA LEU A 12 -5.12 -15.75 -17.85
C LEU A 12 -3.62 -15.90 -17.53
N LEU A 13 -2.93 -14.82 -17.21
CA LEU A 13 -1.51 -14.85 -16.83
C LEU A 13 -1.31 -15.54 -15.47
N ALA A 14 -2.23 -15.37 -14.53
CA ALA A 14 -2.20 -16.07 -13.24
C ALA A 14 -2.40 -17.59 -13.43
N ASP A 15 -3.29 -18.01 -14.34
CA ASP A 15 -3.49 -19.41 -14.69
C ASP A 15 -2.26 -19.99 -15.40
N MET A 16 -1.63 -19.22 -16.30
CA MET A 16 -0.38 -19.61 -16.97
C MET A 16 0.80 -19.70 -15.99
N ALA A 17 0.78 -18.94 -14.90
CA ALA A 17 1.76 -19.06 -13.82
C ALA A 17 1.71 -20.42 -13.11
N GLY A 18 0.58 -21.14 -13.22
CA GLY A 18 0.42 -22.54 -12.82
C GLY A 18 0.93 -23.57 -13.80
N ALA A 19 1.40 -23.17 -15.01
CA ALA A 19 1.82 -24.07 -16.06
C ALA A 19 3.05 -24.93 -15.65
N THR A 20 3.12 -26.14 -16.20
CA THR A 20 4.17 -27.13 -15.89
C THR A 20 5.54 -26.71 -16.45
N ASP A 21 5.55 -25.90 -17.51
CA ASP A 21 6.78 -25.38 -18.14
C ASP A 21 7.34 -24.19 -17.33
N ARG A 22 8.56 -24.39 -16.81
CA ARG A 22 9.26 -23.38 -15.99
C ARG A 22 9.52 -22.08 -16.75
N LEU A 23 9.91 -22.17 -18.04
CA LEU A 23 10.25 -20.98 -18.84
C LEU A 23 9.00 -20.13 -19.13
N LEU A 24 7.91 -20.79 -19.49
CA LEU A 24 6.61 -20.15 -19.74
C LEU A 24 6.09 -19.46 -18.47
N ARG A 25 6.25 -20.11 -17.33
CA ARG A 25 5.89 -19.58 -16.02
C ARG A 25 6.69 -18.32 -15.68
N GLU A 26 8.01 -18.34 -15.84
CA GLU A 26 8.88 -17.19 -15.60
C GLU A 26 8.54 -16.01 -16.51
N GLN A 27 8.19 -16.27 -17.78
CA GLN A 27 7.76 -15.23 -18.71
C GLN A 27 6.40 -14.64 -18.36
N ALA A 28 5.44 -15.47 -17.97
CA ALA A 28 4.11 -15.03 -17.53
C ALA A 28 4.22 -14.15 -16.27
N HIS A 29 5.03 -14.53 -15.29
CA HIS A 29 5.27 -13.73 -14.08
C HIS A 29 5.89 -12.36 -14.40
N ARG A 30 6.89 -12.32 -15.30
CA ARG A 30 7.51 -11.04 -15.72
C ARG A 30 6.52 -10.12 -16.43
N LEU A 31 5.69 -10.68 -17.30
CA LEU A 31 4.69 -9.90 -18.05
C LEU A 31 3.60 -9.39 -17.11
N ALA A 32 3.08 -10.24 -16.23
CA ALA A 32 2.11 -9.85 -15.23
C ALA A 32 2.67 -8.76 -14.30
N GLY A 33 3.93 -8.90 -13.85
CA GLY A 33 4.61 -7.91 -13.03
C GLY A 33 4.63 -6.52 -13.68
N ARG A 34 5.00 -6.45 -14.96
CA ARG A 34 5.00 -5.18 -15.70
C ARG A 34 3.62 -4.57 -15.84
N ILE A 35 2.62 -5.36 -16.23
CA ILE A 35 1.24 -4.88 -16.38
C ILE A 35 0.72 -4.33 -15.04
N VAL A 36 0.95 -5.05 -13.96
CA VAL A 36 0.53 -4.66 -12.60
C VAL A 36 1.20 -3.36 -12.17
N VAL A 37 2.50 -3.21 -12.39
CA VAL A 37 3.22 -1.97 -12.04
C VAL A 37 2.77 -0.79 -12.89
N ASP A 38 2.50 -1.00 -14.18
CA ASP A 38 1.99 0.07 -15.06
C ASP A 38 0.57 0.49 -14.66
N LEU A 39 -0.30 -0.44 -14.29
CA LEU A 39 -1.62 -0.14 -13.72
C LEU A 39 -1.51 0.63 -12.40
N ALA A 40 -0.59 0.22 -11.52
CA ALA A 40 -0.34 0.92 -10.26
C ALA A 40 0.17 2.35 -10.47
N ARG A 41 0.96 2.58 -11.52
CA ARG A 41 1.43 3.92 -11.90
C ARG A 41 0.32 4.77 -12.50
N ALA A 42 -0.53 4.19 -13.35
CA ALA A 42 -1.65 4.89 -13.99
C ALA A 42 -2.72 5.33 -12.99
N GLY A 43 -2.97 4.54 -11.96
CA GLY A 43 -3.93 4.84 -10.90
C GLY A 43 -3.47 5.89 -9.86
N ARG A 44 -2.44 6.68 -10.15
CA ARG A 44 -2.03 7.80 -9.29
C ARG A 44 -3.10 8.88 -9.28
N THR A 45 -3.93 8.87 -8.27
CA THR A 45 -4.92 9.93 -8.07
C THR A 45 -4.22 11.23 -7.70
N THR A 46 -4.56 12.32 -8.41
CA THR A 46 -4.09 13.70 -8.15
C THR A 46 -4.84 14.35 -6.98
N ARG A 47 -5.43 13.58 -6.05
CA ARG A 47 -6.09 14.16 -4.89
C ARG A 47 -5.10 14.95 -4.05
N ARG A 48 -5.47 16.19 -3.73
CA ARG A 48 -4.69 17.08 -2.87
C ARG A 48 -4.41 16.38 -1.53
N PRO A 49 -3.15 16.35 -1.09
CA PRO A 49 -2.83 15.72 0.17
C PRO A 49 -3.47 16.47 1.33
N THR A 50 -4.26 15.81 2.14
CA THR A 50 -4.56 16.23 3.49
C THR A 50 -3.31 16.00 4.33
N GLY A 51 -2.64 17.07 4.73
CA GLY A 51 -1.39 17.00 5.47
C GLY A 51 -1.31 18.11 6.51
N ARG A 52 -0.17 18.20 7.16
CA ARG A 52 0.17 19.31 8.06
C ARG A 52 0.82 20.42 7.25
N LEU A 53 0.40 21.67 7.47
CA LEU A 53 1.07 22.83 6.91
C LEU A 53 2.40 23.01 7.66
N VAL A 54 3.51 22.95 6.94
CA VAL A 54 4.86 23.06 7.49
C VAL A 54 5.56 24.27 6.87
N ARG A 55 6.21 25.08 7.70
CA ARG A 55 7.06 26.17 7.29
C ARG A 55 8.46 25.66 7.00
N ARG A 56 8.99 25.99 5.83
CA ARG A 56 10.33 25.57 5.40
C ARG A 56 11.09 26.74 4.75
N PRO A 57 12.44 26.73 4.75
CA PRO A 57 13.20 27.62 3.88
C PRO A 57 12.90 27.31 2.40
N PRO A 58 13.01 28.27 1.48
CA PRO A 58 12.49 28.21 0.10
C PRO A 58 13.31 27.31 -0.84
N ARG A 59 13.81 26.19 -0.35
CA ARG A 59 14.49 25.16 -1.17
C ARG A 59 13.52 24.20 -1.86
N ASP A 60 12.23 24.28 -1.48
CA ASP A 60 11.18 23.43 -2.04
C ASP A 60 10.39 24.24 -3.09
N PRO A 61 10.42 23.85 -4.39
CA PRO A 61 9.73 24.58 -5.46
C PRO A 61 8.19 24.42 -5.39
N HIS A 62 7.65 23.65 -4.45
CA HIS A 62 6.23 23.28 -4.37
C HIS A 62 5.47 23.98 -3.22
N GLY A 63 6.05 24.97 -2.57
CA GLY A 63 5.42 25.68 -1.46
C GLY A 63 4.87 27.05 -1.86
N ASP A 64 3.87 27.54 -1.12
CA ASP A 64 3.37 28.88 -1.21
C ASP A 64 4.15 29.82 -0.28
N LEU A 65 4.42 31.06 -0.71
CA LEU A 65 5.12 32.03 0.11
C LEU A 65 4.29 32.38 1.36
N ASP A 66 4.88 32.17 2.55
CA ASP A 66 4.31 32.65 3.80
C ASP A 66 4.61 34.15 3.95
N LEU A 67 3.64 34.97 3.57
CA LEU A 67 3.80 36.44 3.61
C LEU A 67 4.00 36.94 5.03
N ASP A 68 3.30 36.38 6.02
CA ASP A 68 3.41 36.82 7.41
C ASP A 68 4.78 36.48 7.99
N ALA A 69 5.27 35.27 7.76
CA ALA A 69 6.58 34.85 8.24
C ALA A 69 7.75 35.50 7.47
N SER A 70 7.50 35.98 6.25
CA SER A 70 8.50 36.65 5.41
C SER A 70 8.44 38.18 5.51
N LEU A 71 7.45 38.76 6.24
CA LEU A 71 7.16 40.20 6.24
C LEU A 71 8.37 41.05 6.67
N ASP A 72 9.05 40.64 7.71
CA ASP A 72 10.21 41.41 8.22
C ASP A 72 11.32 41.52 7.18
N GLU A 73 11.56 40.45 6.43
CA GLU A 73 12.57 40.46 5.37
C GLU A 73 12.13 41.31 4.17
N LEU A 74 10.87 41.19 3.78
CA LEU A 74 10.29 42.01 2.70
C LEU A 74 10.33 43.48 3.04
N VAL A 75 10.02 43.88 4.28
CA VAL A 75 10.11 45.27 4.77
C VAL A 75 11.54 45.74 4.82
N ARG A 76 12.49 44.92 5.28
CA ARG A 76 13.91 45.23 5.34
C ARG A 76 14.48 45.48 3.94
N ALA A 77 14.21 44.60 3.00
CA ALA A 77 14.63 44.74 1.60
C ALA A 77 14.07 46.02 0.97
N ARG A 78 12.78 46.32 1.20
CA ARG A 78 12.14 47.53 0.69
C ARG A 78 12.74 48.80 1.27
N ARG A 79 13.01 48.84 2.58
CA ARG A 79 13.64 50.00 3.25
C ARG A 79 15.08 50.21 2.79
N GLY A 80 15.82 49.11 2.61
CA GLY A 80 17.19 49.11 2.14
C GLY A 80 17.36 49.31 0.63
N ARG A 81 16.26 49.33 -0.14
CA ARG A 81 16.28 49.28 -1.62
C ARG A 81 17.15 48.17 -2.17
N MET A 82 17.19 47.05 -1.46
CA MET A 82 17.93 45.86 -1.81
C MET A 82 16.98 44.78 -2.40
N PRO A 83 17.47 43.92 -3.30
CA PRO A 83 16.68 42.78 -3.75
C PRO A 83 16.41 41.86 -2.57
N VAL A 84 15.22 41.26 -2.56
CA VAL A 84 14.85 40.22 -1.56
C VAL A 84 15.71 39.02 -1.83
N GLU A 85 16.39 38.51 -0.81
CA GLU A 85 17.15 37.27 -0.91
C GLU A 85 16.19 36.08 -0.81
N PRO A 86 16.06 35.22 -1.86
CA PRO A 86 15.11 34.11 -1.84
C PRO A 86 15.33 33.14 -0.67
N ALA A 87 16.59 33.01 -0.21
CA ALA A 87 16.95 32.09 0.87
C ALA A 87 16.44 32.55 2.26
N SER A 88 16.08 33.81 2.42
CA SER A 88 15.56 34.38 3.68
C SER A 88 14.04 34.41 3.76
N LEU A 89 13.35 34.01 2.67
CA LEU A 89 11.89 33.87 2.66
C LEU A 89 11.46 32.59 3.34
N VAL A 90 10.23 32.53 3.76
CA VAL A 90 9.61 31.32 4.35
C VAL A 90 8.51 30.82 3.41
N VAL A 91 8.52 29.54 3.12
CA VAL A 91 7.50 28.88 2.28
C VAL A 91 6.68 27.94 3.16
N THR A 92 5.39 27.91 2.95
CA THR A 92 4.51 26.89 3.54
C THR A 92 4.19 25.85 2.50
N SER A 93 4.38 24.59 2.86
CA SER A 93 3.98 23.45 2.04
C SER A 93 3.17 22.45 2.86
N TRP A 94 2.25 21.77 2.18
CA TRP A 94 1.51 20.68 2.79
C TRP A 94 2.41 19.43 2.83
N GLU A 95 2.80 19.03 4.02
CA GLU A 95 3.55 17.80 4.24
C GLU A 95 2.64 16.70 4.73
N ARG A 96 2.66 15.57 4.04
CA ARG A 96 2.03 14.36 4.56
C ARG A 96 2.88 13.84 5.71
N PRO A 97 2.27 13.48 6.85
CA PRO A 97 3.01 12.76 7.87
C PRO A 97 3.60 11.49 7.25
N GLU A 98 4.86 11.26 7.51
CA GLU A 98 5.53 10.05 7.09
C GLU A 98 4.79 8.85 7.65
N SER A 99 4.34 7.97 6.75
CA SER A 99 3.56 6.79 7.12
C SER A 99 4.35 5.55 6.74
N ALA A 100 4.40 4.61 7.66
CA ALA A 100 4.86 3.26 7.38
C ALA A 100 3.66 2.36 7.11
N VAL A 101 3.77 1.52 6.11
CA VAL A 101 2.69 0.61 5.69
C VAL A 101 3.20 -0.82 5.74
N CYS A 102 2.45 -1.70 6.41
CA CYS A 102 2.62 -3.14 6.28
C CYS A 102 1.43 -3.72 5.52
N LEU A 103 1.68 -4.30 4.36
CA LEU A 103 0.69 -5.00 3.58
C LEU A 103 0.72 -6.49 3.92
N LEU A 104 -0.41 -7.00 4.38
CA LEU A 104 -0.65 -8.42 4.63
C LEU A 104 -1.45 -9.00 3.47
N VAL A 105 -0.91 -10.00 2.81
CA VAL A 105 -1.54 -10.68 1.67
C VAL A 105 -1.89 -12.10 2.06
N ASP A 106 -3.17 -12.38 2.10
CA ASP A 106 -3.67 -13.73 2.29
C ASP A 106 -3.37 -14.60 1.06
N ARG A 107 -2.72 -15.74 1.28
CA ARG A 107 -2.44 -16.76 0.26
C ARG A 107 -3.19 -18.07 0.51
N SER A 108 -4.30 -18.00 1.23
CA SER A 108 -5.15 -19.17 1.44
C SER A 108 -5.75 -19.72 0.14
N GLY A 109 -6.33 -20.90 0.21
CA GLY A 109 -6.89 -21.57 -0.96
C GLY A 109 -8.01 -20.82 -1.68
N SER A 110 -8.63 -19.83 -1.05
CA SER A 110 -9.61 -18.93 -1.67
C SER A 110 -8.99 -17.82 -2.54
N MET A 111 -7.68 -17.60 -2.45
CA MET A 111 -6.96 -16.47 -3.08
C MET A 111 -6.30 -16.86 -4.42
N PHE A 112 -6.99 -17.64 -5.27
CA PHE A 112 -6.48 -17.98 -6.61
C PHE A 112 -6.94 -17.01 -7.71
N GLY A 113 -6.22 -17.00 -8.82
CA GLY A 113 -6.58 -16.27 -10.04
C GLY A 113 -6.63 -14.76 -9.84
N GLY A 114 -7.76 -14.14 -10.15
CA GLY A 114 -7.96 -12.68 -10.08
C GLY A 114 -7.71 -12.07 -8.69
N ARG A 115 -7.99 -12.80 -7.60
CA ARG A 115 -7.71 -12.31 -6.23
C ARG A 115 -6.22 -12.15 -5.97
N LEU A 116 -5.39 -13.02 -6.51
CA LEU A 116 -3.93 -12.91 -6.40
C LEU A 116 -3.40 -11.74 -7.24
N ALA A 117 -3.99 -11.47 -8.41
CA ALA A 117 -3.68 -10.30 -9.21
C ALA A 117 -4.03 -8.98 -8.47
N ILE A 118 -5.18 -8.94 -7.79
CA ILE A 118 -5.58 -7.84 -6.90
C ILE A 118 -4.51 -7.60 -5.82
N ALA A 119 -4.07 -8.66 -5.15
CA ALA A 119 -3.05 -8.58 -4.11
C ALA A 119 -1.69 -8.09 -4.64
N ALA A 120 -1.30 -8.57 -5.81
CA ALA A 120 -0.07 -8.14 -6.48
C ALA A 120 -0.11 -6.66 -6.88
N LEU A 121 -1.25 -6.18 -7.40
CA LEU A 121 -1.46 -4.76 -7.71
C LEU A 121 -1.42 -3.90 -6.46
N ALA A 122 -2.05 -4.35 -5.37
CA ALA A 122 -2.01 -3.65 -4.10
C ALA A 122 -0.59 -3.51 -3.57
N ALA A 123 0.22 -4.58 -3.64
CA ALA A 123 1.61 -4.56 -3.23
C ALA A 123 2.43 -3.56 -4.07
N ALA A 124 2.31 -3.61 -5.40
CA ALA A 124 2.97 -2.67 -6.30
C ALA A 124 2.58 -1.22 -5.99
N ALA A 125 1.29 -0.94 -5.79
CA ALA A 125 0.78 0.40 -5.50
C ALA A 125 1.29 0.94 -4.16
N VAL A 126 1.35 0.11 -3.11
CA VAL A 126 1.90 0.48 -1.80
C VAL A 126 3.39 0.76 -1.92
N MET A 127 4.15 -0.10 -2.58
CA MET A 127 5.59 0.07 -2.77
C MET A 127 5.94 1.33 -3.57
N LEU A 128 5.16 1.67 -4.59
CA LEU A 128 5.35 2.89 -5.38
C LEU A 128 5.02 4.17 -4.60
N ARG A 129 4.13 4.08 -3.60
CA ARG A 129 3.73 5.22 -2.77
C ARG A 129 4.63 5.44 -1.55
N ALA A 130 5.18 4.38 -0.98
CA ALA A 130 6.03 4.41 0.20
C ALA A 130 7.26 3.50 0.03
N PRO A 131 8.15 3.78 -0.93
CA PRO A 131 9.19 2.84 -1.37
C PRO A 131 10.20 2.47 -0.28
N GLN A 132 10.40 3.33 0.71
CA GLN A 132 11.37 3.11 1.80
C GLN A 132 10.70 2.76 3.14
N ARG A 133 9.36 2.76 3.20
CA ARG A 133 8.61 2.60 4.46
C ARG A 133 7.45 1.63 4.29
N CYS A 134 7.63 0.62 3.46
CA CYS A 134 6.64 -0.43 3.30
C CYS A 134 7.24 -1.81 3.59
N SER A 135 6.40 -2.70 4.07
CA SER A 135 6.68 -4.12 4.15
C SER A 135 5.54 -4.91 3.52
N VAL A 136 5.85 -6.06 2.95
CA VAL A 136 4.88 -6.97 2.36
C VAL A 136 5.08 -8.34 2.99
N VAL A 137 4.02 -8.87 3.57
CA VAL A 137 3.99 -10.17 4.23
C VAL A 137 2.88 -11.00 3.61
N ALA A 138 3.22 -12.14 3.05
CA ALA A 138 2.26 -13.13 2.61
C ALA A 138 1.99 -14.13 3.74
N PHE A 139 0.74 -14.47 3.97
CA PHE A 139 0.39 -15.36 5.08
C PHE A 139 -0.66 -16.40 4.71
N ALA A 140 -0.64 -17.52 5.42
CA ALA A 140 -1.66 -18.54 5.49
C ALA A 140 -1.58 -19.21 6.87
N GLN A 141 -1.07 -20.43 6.96
CA GLN A 141 -0.70 -21.09 8.23
C GLN A 141 0.63 -20.54 8.79
N ASP A 142 1.47 -19.99 7.94
CA ASP A 142 2.74 -19.34 8.22
C ASP A 142 2.74 -17.93 7.64
N ALA A 143 3.67 -17.09 8.09
CA ALA A 143 3.87 -15.73 7.58
C ALA A 143 5.26 -15.63 6.94
N VAL A 144 5.29 -15.24 5.67
CA VAL A 144 6.51 -15.07 4.88
C VAL A 144 6.70 -13.59 4.57
N VAL A 145 7.79 -13.01 5.04
CA VAL A 145 8.14 -11.61 4.74
C VAL A 145 8.79 -11.57 3.36
N LEU A 146 8.07 -11.01 2.39
CA LEU A 146 8.58 -10.81 1.03
C LEU A 146 9.44 -9.55 0.96
N VAL A 147 8.98 -8.48 1.62
CA VAL A 147 9.73 -7.23 1.78
C VAL A 147 9.70 -6.84 3.24
N GLY A 148 10.88 -6.72 3.86
CA GLY A 148 11.01 -6.23 5.22
C GLY A 148 10.84 -4.72 5.30
N GLN A 149 10.39 -4.21 6.46
CA GLN A 149 10.28 -2.77 6.70
C GLN A 149 11.64 -2.09 6.49
N SER A 150 11.65 -0.96 5.79
CA SER A 150 12.86 -0.20 5.43
C SER A 150 13.84 -0.92 4.48
N SER A 151 13.41 -2.01 3.86
CA SER A 151 14.16 -2.67 2.79
C SER A 151 13.80 -2.08 1.44
N THR A 152 14.80 -1.87 0.58
CA THR A 152 14.57 -1.52 -0.82
C THR A 152 14.37 -2.79 -1.64
N CYS A 153 13.28 -2.88 -2.38
CA CYS A 153 13.03 -3.97 -3.31
C CYS A 153 12.31 -3.44 -4.55
N GLU A 154 12.61 -4.01 -5.70
CA GLU A 154 11.93 -3.67 -6.94
C GLU A 154 10.49 -4.22 -6.92
N PRO A 155 9.46 -3.39 -7.23
CA PRO A 155 8.07 -3.82 -7.22
C PRO A 155 7.80 -5.04 -8.11
N ASP A 156 8.44 -5.10 -9.28
CA ASP A 156 8.30 -6.22 -10.24
C ASP A 156 8.69 -7.56 -9.63
N ARG A 157 9.73 -7.57 -8.78
CA ARG A 157 10.17 -8.78 -8.07
C ARG A 157 9.13 -9.24 -7.06
N VAL A 158 8.60 -8.31 -6.27
CA VAL A 158 7.61 -8.64 -5.23
C VAL A 158 6.32 -9.16 -5.85
N VAL A 159 5.89 -8.53 -6.95
CA VAL A 159 4.75 -9.01 -7.73
C VAL A 159 5.00 -10.42 -8.25
N GLY A 160 6.18 -10.68 -8.80
CA GLY A 160 6.58 -12.00 -9.24
C GLY A 160 6.57 -13.04 -8.11
N ASP A 161 7.13 -12.68 -6.95
CA ASP A 161 7.15 -13.54 -5.76
C ASP A 161 5.73 -13.83 -5.25
N LEU A 162 4.84 -12.82 -5.21
CA LEU A 162 3.44 -12.99 -4.86
C LEU A 162 2.71 -13.94 -5.80
N LEU A 163 2.85 -13.75 -7.11
CA LEU A 163 2.22 -14.58 -8.13
C LEU A 163 2.78 -16.03 -8.14
N ALA A 164 4.01 -16.23 -7.65
CA ALA A 164 4.62 -17.55 -7.51
C ALA A 164 4.15 -18.31 -6.25
N LEU A 165 3.55 -17.61 -5.28
CA LEU A 165 3.07 -18.26 -4.06
C LEU A 165 1.92 -19.22 -4.37
N ARG A 166 2.03 -20.40 -3.82
CA ARG A 166 0.92 -21.38 -3.87
C ARG A 166 0.08 -21.24 -2.62
N GLY A 167 -1.22 -21.10 -2.79
CA GLY A 167 -2.15 -21.10 -1.68
C GLY A 167 -2.16 -22.42 -0.94
N SER A 168 -2.18 -22.39 0.39
CA SER A 168 -2.37 -23.56 1.24
C SER A 168 -3.52 -23.30 2.22
N GLY A 169 -4.38 -24.26 2.36
CA GLY A 169 -5.73 -24.27 2.84
C GLY A 169 -6.10 -23.64 4.19
N VAL A 170 -5.17 -23.19 5.03
CA VAL A 170 -5.45 -22.75 6.41
C VAL A 170 -5.01 -21.30 6.58
N THR A 171 -5.88 -20.46 7.22
CA THR A 171 -5.66 -19.03 7.40
C THR A 171 -5.58 -18.67 8.88
N ASP A 172 -4.41 -18.22 9.35
CA ASP A 172 -4.20 -17.66 10.69
C ASP A 172 -3.99 -16.14 10.58
N ILE A 173 -5.07 -15.38 10.76
CA ILE A 173 -5.06 -13.92 10.71
C ILE A 173 -4.29 -13.34 11.90
N GLY A 174 -4.42 -13.91 13.10
CA GLY A 174 -3.72 -13.45 14.28
C GLY A 174 -2.19 -13.50 14.08
N LEU A 175 -1.68 -14.58 13.47
CA LEU A 175 -0.27 -14.68 13.11
C LEU A 175 0.16 -13.55 12.15
N ALA A 176 -0.65 -13.26 11.14
CA ALA A 176 -0.38 -12.20 10.18
C ALA A 176 -0.33 -10.83 10.85
N LEU A 177 -1.28 -10.52 11.73
CA LEU A 177 -1.33 -9.24 12.47
C LEU A 177 -0.13 -9.08 13.42
N ARG A 178 0.30 -10.16 14.09
CA ARG A 178 1.55 -10.16 14.88
C ARG A 178 2.79 -9.93 14.02
N ALA A 179 2.84 -10.51 12.81
CA ALA A 179 3.91 -10.27 11.86
C ALA A 179 3.94 -8.79 11.40
N ALA A 180 2.78 -8.19 11.10
CA ALA A 180 2.69 -6.77 10.77
C ALA A 180 3.20 -5.89 11.91
N ARG A 181 2.79 -6.14 13.14
CA ARG A 181 3.27 -5.42 14.33
C ARG A 181 4.79 -5.50 14.44
N THR A 182 5.37 -6.68 14.20
CA THR A 182 6.82 -6.89 14.23
C THR A 182 7.54 -6.10 13.13
N GLN A 183 6.96 -6.00 11.93
CA GLN A 183 7.53 -5.20 10.85
C GLN A 183 7.44 -3.71 11.17
N LEU A 184 6.28 -3.23 11.59
CA LEU A 184 6.04 -1.82 11.90
C LEU A 184 6.78 -1.33 13.14
N ALA A 185 7.16 -2.22 14.06
CA ALA A 185 8.02 -1.88 15.20
C ALA A 185 9.47 -1.51 14.78
N ARG A 186 9.87 -1.80 13.54
CA ARG A 186 11.21 -1.49 13.01
C ARG A 186 11.33 -0.07 12.43
N THR A 187 10.28 0.71 12.48
CA THR A 187 10.25 2.09 11.97
C THR A 187 9.84 3.07 13.05
N ASP A 188 10.38 4.27 12.96
CA ASP A 188 10.05 5.43 13.78
C ASP A 188 8.95 6.32 13.16
N ALA A 189 8.34 5.88 12.07
CA ALA A 189 7.27 6.64 11.41
C ALA A 189 6.15 6.98 12.41
N PRO A 190 5.67 8.25 12.42
CA PRO A 190 4.64 8.69 13.34
C PRO A 190 3.27 8.07 13.06
N ARG A 191 3.07 7.54 11.86
CA ARG A 191 1.85 6.81 11.48
C ARG A 191 2.23 5.42 10.99
N ARG A 192 1.64 4.39 11.58
CA ARG A 192 1.88 2.99 11.25
C ARG A 192 0.56 2.34 10.85
N LEU A 193 0.46 1.95 9.60
CA LEU A 193 -0.76 1.40 9.03
C LEU A 193 -0.55 -0.05 8.59
N THR A 194 -1.43 -0.93 9.02
CA THR A 194 -1.56 -2.29 8.48
C THR A 194 -2.70 -2.33 7.47
N VAL A 195 -2.43 -2.84 6.28
CA VAL A 195 -3.45 -3.11 5.26
C VAL A 195 -3.55 -4.63 5.09
N LEU A 196 -4.71 -5.18 5.41
CA LEU A 196 -5.00 -6.62 5.31
C LEU A 196 -5.82 -6.89 4.04
N LEU A 197 -5.26 -7.67 3.13
CA LEU A 197 -5.93 -8.20 1.93
C LEU A 197 -6.35 -9.64 2.20
N SER A 198 -7.61 -9.85 2.56
CA SER A 198 -8.16 -11.17 2.91
C SER A 198 -9.69 -11.14 2.93
N ASP A 199 -10.33 -12.28 2.69
CA ASP A 199 -11.75 -12.50 3.00
C ASP A 199 -12.02 -12.60 4.52
N CYS A 200 -10.94 -12.64 5.31
CA CYS A 200 -10.95 -12.77 6.77
C CYS A 200 -11.65 -14.05 7.28
N ARG A 201 -11.68 -15.12 6.51
CA ARG A 201 -12.14 -16.42 6.98
C ARG A 201 -11.06 -17.09 7.82
N VAL A 202 -11.21 -17.00 9.13
CA VAL A 202 -10.30 -17.65 10.09
C VAL A 202 -10.56 -19.15 10.08
N THR A 203 -9.55 -19.95 9.71
CA THR A 203 -9.63 -21.41 9.71
C THR A 203 -8.61 -22.06 10.64
N ALA A 204 -7.67 -21.26 11.17
CA ALA A 204 -6.70 -21.64 12.19
C ALA A 204 -6.33 -20.46 13.09
N GLY A 205 -5.67 -20.77 14.20
CA GLY A 205 -5.30 -19.75 15.19
C GLY A 205 -6.41 -19.42 16.18
N GLY A 206 -6.22 -18.35 16.94
CA GLY A 206 -7.20 -17.83 17.89
C GLY A 206 -8.02 -16.68 17.31
N ASP A 207 -8.76 -15.99 18.18
CA ASP A 207 -9.51 -14.78 17.83
C ASP A 207 -8.55 -13.66 17.38
N PRO A 208 -8.65 -13.18 16.13
CA PRO A 208 -7.75 -12.15 15.61
C PRO A 208 -8.02 -10.75 16.18
N VAL A 209 -9.15 -10.53 16.85
CA VAL A 209 -9.55 -9.23 17.38
C VAL A 209 -8.51 -8.68 18.34
N VAL A 210 -7.95 -9.51 19.22
CA VAL A 210 -6.92 -9.10 20.19
C VAL A 210 -5.66 -8.59 19.50
N ASP A 211 -5.20 -9.32 18.47
CA ASP A 211 -4.01 -8.93 17.71
C ASP A 211 -4.28 -7.70 16.84
N ALA A 212 -5.50 -7.54 16.32
CA ALA A 212 -5.92 -6.39 15.53
C ALA A 212 -5.98 -5.10 16.37
N LEU A 213 -6.53 -5.17 17.59
CA LEU A 213 -6.58 -4.04 18.52
C LEU A 213 -5.19 -3.61 19.03
N ALA A 214 -4.18 -4.47 18.89
CA ALA A 214 -2.79 -4.15 19.24
C ALA A 214 -2.03 -3.39 18.12
N LEU A 215 -2.68 -3.11 16.99
CA LEU A 215 -2.13 -2.32 15.89
C LEU A 215 -2.54 -0.84 16.02
N ASP A 216 -1.69 0.08 15.55
CA ASP A 216 -1.98 1.51 15.58
C ASP A 216 -3.16 1.86 14.64
N GLU A 217 -3.11 1.37 13.40
CA GLU A 217 -4.19 1.48 12.42
C GLU A 217 -4.33 0.18 11.62
N LEU A 218 -5.57 -0.24 11.39
CA LEU A 218 -5.91 -1.37 10.53
C LEU A 218 -6.90 -0.93 9.45
N ALA A 219 -6.60 -1.31 8.21
CA ALA A 219 -7.51 -1.24 7.09
C ALA A 219 -7.63 -2.63 6.44
N ILE A 220 -8.83 -3.01 6.07
CA ILE A 220 -9.14 -4.32 5.48
C ILE A 220 -9.65 -4.08 4.06
N ILE A 221 -9.13 -4.83 3.12
CA ILE A 221 -9.60 -4.88 1.74
C ILE A 221 -10.04 -6.31 1.46
N ALA A 222 -11.32 -6.51 1.22
CA ALA A 222 -11.91 -7.82 1.04
C ALA A 222 -12.55 -7.97 -0.34
N PRO A 223 -12.66 -9.20 -0.88
CA PRO A 223 -13.45 -9.44 -2.09
C PRO A 223 -14.92 -9.10 -1.87
N ALA A 224 -15.55 -8.38 -2.80
CA ALA A 224 -16.95 -7.93 -2.66
C ALA A 224 -17.94 -9.09 -2.49
N GLY A 225 -17.68 -10.22 -3.15
CA GLY A 225 -18.53 -11.42 -3.05
C GLY A 225 -18.28 -12.29 -1.81
N ASP A 226 -17.28 -11.95 -0.97
CA ASP A 226 -16.85 -12.77 0.15
C ASP A 226 -16.22 -11.89 1.24
N SER A 227 -17.03 -11.08 1.90
CA SER A 227 -16.58 -10.05 2.85
C SER A 227 -17.18 -10.18 4.26
N ALA A 228 -17.92 -11.25 4.54
CA ALA A 228 -18.61 -11.39 5.84
C ALA A 228 -17.61 -11.40 7.01
N GLY A 229 -16.55 -12.21 6.97
CA GLY A 229 -15.52 -12.24 8.00
C GLY A 229 -14.77 -10.90 8.15
N ALA A 230 -14.53 -10.21 7.02
CA ALA A 230 -13.93 -8.88 7.04
C ALA A 230 -14.83 -7.82 7.69
N GLN A 231 -16.15 -7.90 7.47
CA GLN A 231 -17.13 -7.03 8.11
C GLN A 231 -17.18 -7.25 9.63
N GLU A 232 -17.18 -8.52 10.06
CA GLU A 232 -17.15 -8.87 11.49
C GLU A 232 -15.87 -8.35 12.17
N LEU A 233 -14.71 -8.59 11.57
CA LEU A 233 -13.45 -8.10 12.12
C LEU A 233 -13.38 -6.57 12.13
N ALA A 234 -13.84 -5.90 11.07
CA ALA A 234 -13.89 -4.44 11.02
C ALA A 234 -14.84 -3.85 12.07
N ALA A 235 -16.02 -4.46 12.26
CA ALA A 235 -16.98 -4.03 13.29
C ALA A 235 -16.42 -4.17 14.71
N ALA A 236 -15.69 -5.27 14.98
CA ALA A 236 -15.10 -5.55 16.29
C ALA A 236 -13.90 -4.64 16.62
N THR A 237 -13.19 -4.15 15.60
CA THR A 237 -11.91 -3.42 15.79
C THR A 237 -11.97 -1.95 15.41
N GLY A 238 -13.03 -1.50 14.74
CA GLY A 238 -13.13 -0.16 14.16
C GLY A 238 -12.23 0.02 12.94
N ALA A 239 -11.74 -1.06 12.33
CA ALA A 239 -10.91 -1.01 11.13
C ALA A 239 -11.70 -0.46 9.93
N ARG A 240 -10.99 0.27 9.05
CA ARG A 240 -11.56 0.71 7.78
C ARG A 240 -11.72 -0.49 6.86
N LEU A 241 -12.90 -0.67 6.28
CA LEU A 241 -13.20 -1.73 5.34
C LEU A 241 -13.48 -1.17 3.96
N SER A 242 -12.84 -1.75 2.95
CA SER A 242 -13.15 -1.55 1.53
C SER A 242 -13.34 -2.90 0.86
N THR A 243 -14.20 -2.95 -0.15
CA THR A 243 -14.40 -4.17 -0.95
C THR A 243 -13.95 -3.94 -2.39
N VAL A 244 -13.45 -4.98 -3.05
CA VAL A 244 -12.98 -4.96 -4.43
C VAL A 244 -13.66 -6.07 -5.23
N GLN A 245 -14.09 -5.77 -6.45
CA GLN A 245 -14.64 -6.75 -7.40
C GLN A 245 -13.56 -7.21 -8.38
N GLY A 246 -12.73 -6.26 -8.83
CA GLY A 246 -11.70 -6.49 -9.83
C GLY A 246 -10.46 -5.64 -9.57
N VAL A 247 -9.49 -5.79 -10.47
CA VAL A 247 -8.21 -5.06 -10.41
C VAL A 247 -8.41 -3.55 -10.51
N GLY A 248 -9.45 -3.09 -11.22
CA GLY A 248 -9.77 -1.67 -11.36
C GLY A 248 -10.09 -0.97 -10.03
N ASP A 249 -10.68 -1.67 -9.07
CA ASP A 249 -11.12 -1.10 -7.79
C ASP A 249 -9.98 -0.96 -6.77
N VAL A 250 -8.86 -1.65 -7.00
CA VAL A 250 -7.76 -1.78 -6.01
C VAL A 250 -7.16 -0.43 -5.64
N VAL A 251 -7.00 0.45 -6.62
CA VAL A 251 -6.36 1.75 -6.39
C VAL A 251 -7.24 2.64 -5.52
N ASP A 252 -8.55 2.63 -5.75
CA ASP A 252 -9.51 3.39 -4.95
C ASP A 252 -9.66 2.80 -3.55
N ALA A 253 -9.73 1.47 -3.43
CA ALA A 253 -9.76 0.78 -2.14
C ALA A 253 -8.51 1.08 -1.31
N LEU A 254 -7.33 1.08 -1.93
CA LEU A 254 -6.08 1.47 -1.28
C LEU A 254 -6.07 2.95 -0.89
N ALA A 255 -6.60 3.84 -1.72
CA ALA A 255 -6.70 5.25 -1.38
C ALA A 255 -7.53 5.47 -0.12
N VAL A 256 -8.67 4.78 -0.01
CA VAL A 256 -9.51 4.76 1.21
C VAL A 256 -8.74 4.18 2.41
N ALA A 257 -8.06 3.05 2.22
CA ALA A 257 -7.28 2.39 3.27
C ALA A 257 -6.15 3.30 3.78
N LEU A 258 -5.44 3.97 2.88
CA LEU A 258 -4.34 4.89 3.21
C LEU A 258 -4.84 6.24 3.75
N GLY A 259 -6.13 6.55 3.63
CA GLY A 259 -6.73 7.83 4.06
C GLY A 259 -6.34 8.98 3.12
N VAL A 260 -6.30 8.73 1.82
CA VAL A 260 -5.88 9.72 0.79
C VAL A 260 -7.03 10.03 -0.15
#